data_f1274ca20982679e488ea3f5403f0176
#
_entry.id   f1274ca20982679e488ea3f5403f0176
#
_cell.length_a   1.000
_cell.length_b   1.000
_cell.length_c   1.000
_cell.angle_alpha   90.00
_cell.angle_beta   90.00
_cell.angle_gamma   90.00
#
_symmetry.space_group_name_H-M   'P 1'
#
loop_
_entity.id
_entity.type
_entity.pdbx_description
1 polymer ?
#
loop_
_entity_poly.entity_id
_entity_poly.type
_entity_poly.pdbx_seq_one_letter_code
_entity_poly.pdbx_strand_id
1 'polypeptide(L)'
;MAIVGPSGCGKTTLLKTIAGLNPESDGSLWWNGRNLSEDGDLEPYEIGYVPQFSIAYDQLSVDESVEAATRLRVKTKGSSDLDERIDKVLEETGLAPIADRPVSVLSGGQKRRLGLAMELVSHPKLLLCDEVTSGLDPRSEREIVHLLHDISRREGRIVLSVTHSLAHLELYDSILVLHEGRVAYHGTPEQLTHYFSVDNTELVYPQLAKQASEKWRSSWLKHSPTYYAKLERNRQNLVNQGQLELPAEEFENLDGEDVAIAREDPIRAPGLLSQFTTLLGRRMRIFFRDRGQVLLQLAILICFPILVVLFSPRANENMRKFTNAAGSSLQEQYQEQANVQADRLKVGSAVSGIIMFQVVLLSLMGSNNAAREIAGERQILEKEKFGGVSPIAYLMSKVVFLSGLVLVQSLWMAGFVELFWSFKGSFSDHAIFLVLVNAAMTSICLGISSLMRTAEKASLLSVYLVGFQLPLSGAVLALPENIEPLTRPFISAYWAWSGSVASLSGDYKSALTAISETELSPTNICFFILLIHIMVGLAASWVGTSRPQWEH
;
A
#
# COMPACT_ATOMS: atom_id res chain seq x y z
N MET A 1 -10.50 -28.44 -6.31
CA MET A 1 -9.47 -29.04 -7.18
C MET A 1 -8.10 -28.66 -6.67
N ALA A 2 -7.14 -29.61 -6.65
CA ALA A 2 -5.74 -29.30 -6.35
C ALA A 2 -4.91 -29.14 -7.64
N ILE A 3 -4.06 -28.11 -7.68
CA ILE A 3 -3.07 -27.89 -8.73
C ILE A 3 -1.71 -28.22 -8.14
N VAL A 4 -1.09 -29.31 -8.58
CA VAL A 4 0.14 -29.84 -8.03
C VAL A 4 1.26 -29.92 -9.09
N GLY A 5 2.49 -29.98 -8.67
CA GLY A 5 3.65 -30.10 -9.56
C GLY A 5 4.93 -29.57 -8.91
N PRO A 6 6.10 -29.86 -9.46
CA PRO A 6 7.38 -29.37 -8.96
C PRO A 6 7.45 -27.83 -8.89
N SER A 7 8.40 -27.31 -8.11
CA SER A 7 8.67 -25.87 -8.09
C SER A 7 9.01 -25.34 -9.50
N GLY A 8 8.47 -24.16 -9.83
CA GLY A 8 8.72 -23.53 -11.13
C GLY A 8 7.95 -24.11 -12.32
N CYS A 9 7.05 -25.09 -12.12
CA CYS A 9 6.26 -25.68 -13.23
C CYS A 9 5.08 -24.82 -13.72
N GLY A 10 4.86 -23.60 -13.18
CA GLY A 10 3.84 -22.64 -13.66
C GLY A 10 2.53 -22.64 -12.88
N LYS A 11 2.41 -23.29 -11.70
CA LYS A 11 1.16 -23.35 -10.91
C LYS A 11 0.61 -21.97 -10.52
N THR A 12 1.45 -21.14 -9.89
CA THR A 12 1.08 -19.76 -9.50
C THR A 12 0.77 -18.88 -10.72
N THR A 13 1.49 -19.08 -11.83
CA THR A 13 1.23 -18.37 -13.08
C THR A 13 -0.18 -18.70 -13.61
N LEU A 14 -0.51 -19.98 -13.67
CA LEU A 14 -1.85 -20.43 -14.06
C LEU A 14 -2.93 -19.85 -13.14
N LEU A 15 -2.71 -19.91 -11.82
CA LEU A 15 -3.65 -19.38 -10.84
C LEU A 15 -3.86 -17.87 -11.01
N LYS A 16 -2.77 -17.11 -11.22
CA LYS A 16 -2.82 -15.66 -11.47
C LYS A 16 -3.50 -15.32 -12.80
N THR A 17 -3.35 -16.15 -13.82
CA THR A 17 -4.05 -15.96 -15.11
C THR A 17 -5.55 -16.21 -14.93
N ILE A 18 -5.95 -17.27 -14.19
CA ILE A 18 -7.38 -17.51 -13.86
C ILE A 18 -7.95 -16.33 -13.03
N ALA A 19 -7.13 -15.70 -12.20
CA ALA A 19 -7.51 -14.55 -11.41
C ALA A 19 -7.61 -13.22 -12.21
N GLY A 20 -7.26 -13.20 -13.51
CA GLY A 20 -7.16 -11.97 -14.29
C GLY A 20 -5.96 -11.07 -13.91
N LEU A 21 -5.04 -11.56 -13.06
CA LEU A 21 -3.85 -10.81 -12.63
C LEU A 21 -2.73 -10.80 -13.66
N ASN A 22 -2.67 -11.83 -14.50
CA ASN A 22 -1.76 -11.95 -15.63
C ASN A 22 -2.59 -12.19 -16.89
N PRO A 23 -2.38 -11.43 -17.97
CA PRO A 23 -3.08 -11.70 -19.22
C PRO A 23 -2.66 -13.07 -19.79
N GLU A 24 -3.59 -13.78 -20.37
CA GLU A 24 -3.31 -14.97 -21.14
C GLU A 24 -2.52 -14.60 -22.42
N SER A 25 -1.53 -15.42 -22.76
CA SER A 25 -0.76 -15.24 -24.01
C SER A 25 -1.42 -15.94 -25.20
N ASP A 26 -2.22 -16.98 -24.93
CA ASP A 26 -2.94 -17.78 -25.93
C ASP A 26 -4.05 -18.58 -25.25
N GLY A 27 -5.14 -18.87 -25.98
CA GLY A 27 -6.31 -19.55 -25.46
C GLY A 27 -7.40 -18.59 -24.97
N SER A 28 -8.41 -19.13 -24.29
CA SER A 28 -9.50 -18.36 -23.70
C SER A 28 -9.96 -18.98 -22.39
N LEU A 29 -10.42 -18.15 -21.47
CA LEU A 29 -10.93 -18.55 -20.17
C LEU A 29 -12.45 -18.36 -20.15
N TRP A 30 -13.17 -19.43 -19.82
CA TRP A 30 -14.62 -19.44 -19.81
C TRP A 30 -15.17 -19.65 -18.39
N TRP A 31 -16.15 -18.85 -18.03
CA TRP A 31 -16.86 -18.94 -16.76
C TRP A 31 -18.36 -18.87 -16.99
N ASN A 32 -19.10 -19.95 -16.64
CA ASN A 32 -20.53 -20.03 -16.84
C ASN A 32 -21.02 -19.60 -18.24
N GLY A 33 -20.33 -20.08 -19.29
CA GLY A 33 -20.67 -19.72 -20.69
C GLY A 33 -20.11 -18.39 -21.18
N ARG A 34 -19.60 -17.53 -20.30
CA ARG A 34 -19.01 -16.22 -20.59
C ARG A 34 -17.53 -16.35 -20.90
N ASN A 35 -17.06 -15.75 -21.99
CA ASN A 35 -15.64 -15.68 -22.33
C ASN A 35 -15.00 -14.49 -21.61
N LEU A 36 -14.19 -14.75 -20.57
CA LEU A 36 -13.61 -13.69 -19.75
C LEU A 36 -12.62 -12.80 -20.53
N SER A 37 -12.00 -13.33 -21.59
CA SER A 37 -11.10 -12.54 -22.44
C SER A 37 -11.83 -11.50 -23.31
N GLU A 38 -13.12 -11.70 -23.61
CA GLU A 38 -13.94 -10.82 -24.46
C GLU A 38 -14.94 -10.00 -23.64
N ASP A 39 -15.58 -10.66 -22.66
CA ASP A 39 -16.68 -10.10 -21.85
C ASP A 39 -16.19 -9.42 -20.56
N GLY A 40 -14.87 -9.45 -20.30
CA GLY A 40 -14.22 -8.90 -19.11
C GLY A 40 -14.09 -9.89 -17.96
N ASP A 41 -13.17 -9.61 -17.06
CA ASP A 41 -12.83 -10.44 -15.89
C ASP A 41 -14.02 -10.65 -14.93
N LEU A 42 -13.84 -11.58 -13.99
CA LEU A 42 -14.78 -11.78 -12.88
C LEU A 42 -14.85 -10.54 -12.00
N GLU A 43 -16.05 -10.23 -11.53
CA GLU A 43 -16.23 -9.12 -10.58
C GLU A 43 -15.53 -9.43 -9.25
N PRO A 44 -15.01 -8.40 -8.56
CA PRO A 44 -14.24 -8.58 -7.31
C PRO A 44 -14.99 -9.34 -6.20
N TYR A 45 -16.32 -9.40 -6.24
CA TYR A 45 -17.12 -10.16 -5.28
C TYR A 45 -17.34 -11.63 -5.71
N GLU A 46 -17.14 -11.97 -6.99
CA GLU A 46 -17.28 -13.34 -7.51
C GLU A 46 -16.05 -14.20 -7.25
N ILE A 47 -14.87 -13.56 -7.05
CA ILE A 47 -13.59 -14.22 -6.91
C ILE A 47 -12.89 -13.82 -5.60
N GLY A 48 -12.31 -14.80 -4.93
CA GLY A 48 -11.39 -14.60 -3.79
C GLY A 48 -10.01 -15.13 -4.13
N TYR A 49 -8.95 -14.39 -3.75
CA TYR A 49 -7.57 -14.81 -3.94
C TYR A 49 -6.79 -14.77 -2.63
N VAL A 50 -6.35 -15.93 -2.17
CA VAL A 50 -5.53 -16.08 -0.98
C VAL A 50 -4.09 -16.34 -1.39
N PRO A 51 -3.19 -15.36 -1.23
CA PRO A 51 -1.79 -15.50 -1.63
C PRO A 51 -1.00 -16.38 -0.66
N GLN A 52 0.19 -16.81 -1.09
CA GLN A 52 1.10 -17.68 -0.35
C GLN A 52 1.44 -17.15 1.05
N PHE A 53 1.60 -15.85 1.22
CA PHE A 53 1.85 -15.24 2.52
C PHE A 53 0.60 -14.53 3.03
N SER A 54 0.35 -14.65 4.34
CA SER A 54 -0.76 -13.95 4.97
C SER A 54 -0.51 -12.44 4.95
N ILE A 55 -1.41 -11.71 4.32
CA ILE A 55 -1.35 -10.26 4.17
C ILE A 55 -2.40 -9.66 5.08
N ALA A 56 -2.00 -9.27 6.30
CA ALA A 56 -2.83 -8.58 7.28
C ALA A 56 -1.96 -7.65 8.13
N TYR A 57 -2.57 -6.65 8.77
CA TYR A 57 -1.87 -5.72 9.65
C TYR A 57 -1.68 -6.32 11.04
N ASP A 58 -0.45 -6.43 11.50
CA ASP A 58 -0.10 -6.99 12.82
C ASP A 58 -0.71 -6.22 14.00
N GLN A 59 -1.04 -4.93 13.83
CA GLN A 59 -1.61 -4.04 14.83
C GLN A 59 -3.13 -4.20 15.01
N LEU A 60 -3.81 -4.87 14.08
CA LEU A 60 -5.25 -5.09 14.16
C LEU A 60 -5.55 -6.42 14.88
N SER A 61 -6.77 -6.54 15.42
CA SER A 61 -7.30 -7.82 15.85
C SER A 61 -7.79 -8.64 14.66
N VAL A 62 -8.10 -9.92 14.90
CA VAL A 62 -8.72 -10.80 13.90
C VAL A 62 -10.05 -10.21 13.43
N ASP A 63 -10.92 -9.85 14.37
CA ASP A 63 -12.22 -9.23 14.11
C ASP A 63 -12.09 -7.95 13.30
N GLU A 64 -11.26 -7.00 13.72
CA GLU A 64 -11.02 -5.74 12.98
C GLU A 64 -10.47 -5.93 11.57
N SER A 65 -9.70 -7.00 11.34
CA SER A 65 -9.19 -7.33 10.01
C SER A 65 -10.30 -7.83 9.11
N VAL A 66 -11.21 -8.66 9.63
CA VAL A 66 -12.39 -9.16 8.92
C VAL A 66 -13.41 -8.03 8.72
N GLU A 67 -13.65 -7.19 9.74
CA GLU A 67 -14.49 -5.99 9.64
C GLU A 67 -14.02 -5.06 8.50
N ALA A 68 -12.72 -4.75 8.47
CA ALA A 68 -12.16 -3.88 7.43
C ALA A 68 -12.31 -4.50 6.04
N ALA A 69 -12.07 -5.82 5.90
CA ALA A 69 -12.26 -6.52 4.62
C ALA A 69 -13.73 -6.48 4.18
N THR A 70 -14.68 -6.70 5.11
CA THR A 70 -16.12 -6.64 4.82
C THR A 70 -16.54 -5.25 4.36
N ARG A 71 -16.18 -4.19 5.11
CA ARG A 71 -16.51 -2.79 4.78
C ARG A 71 -15.88 -2.30 3.47
N LEU A 72 -14.79 -2.90 3.02
CA LEU A 72 -14.11 -2.54 1.78
C LEU A 72 -14.64 -3.28 0.56
N ARG A 73 -15.22 -4.47 0.73
CA ARG A 73 -15.69 -5.34 -0.37
C ARG A 73 -17.19 -5.40 -0.53
N VAL A 74 -17.93 -5.26 0.57
CA VAL A 74 -19.38 -5.46 0.59
C VAL A 74 -20.12 -4.25 1.12
N LYS A 75 -21.13 -3.79 0.39
CA LYS A 75 -22.06 -2.77 0.87
C LYS A 75 -23.07 -3.42 1.81
N THR A 76 -22.91 -3.21 3.11
CA THR A 76 -23.83 -3.71 4.14
C THR A 76 -25.06 -2.82 4.29
N LYS A 77 -26.20 -3.43 4.67
CA LYS A 77 -27.46 -2.73 4.92
C LYS A 77 -27.52 -2.03 6.28
N GLY A 78 -26.55 -2.27 7.16
CA GLY A 78 -26.44 -1.69 8.50
C GLY A 78 -25.42 -2.43 9.37
N SER A 79 -25.31 -2.04 10.65
CA SER A 79 -24.37 -2.69 11.58
C SER A 79 -24.74 -4.16 11.83
N SER A 80 -26.02 -4.48 11.94
CA SER A 80 -26.46 -5.87 12.19
C SER A 80 -26.09 -6.82 11.03
N ASP A 81 -26.25 -6.39 9.76
CA ASP A 81 -25.83 -7.19 8.59
C ASP A 81 -24.29 -7.32 8.54
N LEU A 82 -23.57 -6.27 8.96
CA LEU A 82 -22.12 -6.32 9.07
C LEU A 82 -21.67 -7.35 10.11
N ASP A 83 -22.21 -7.26 11.32
CA ASP A 83 -21.83 -8.12 12.45
C ASP A 83 -22.17 -9.59 12.13
N GLU A 84 -23.36 -9.87 11.57
CA GLU A 84 -23.77 -11.23 11.16
C GLU A 84 -22.80 -11.82 10.11
N ARG A 85 -22.35 -11.04 9.14
CA ARG A 85 -21.37 -11.50 8.14
C ARG A 85 -20.01 -11.80 8.74
N ILE A 86 -19.55 -10.95 9.66
CA ILE A 86 -18.29 -11.14 10.37
C ILE A 86 -18.35 -12.41 11.21
N ASP A 87 -19.38 -12.55 12.03
CA ASP A 87 -19.57 -13.72 12.90
C ASP A 87 -19.63 -15.02 12.10
N LYS A 88 -20.43 -15.04 11.03
CA LYS A 88 -20.53 -16.20 10.13
C LYS A 88 -19.17 -16.63 9.58
N VAL A 89 -18.37 -15.69 9.10
CA VAL A 89 -17.06 -15.99 8.52
C VAL A 89 -16.04 -16.40 9.58
N LEU A 90 -16.08 -15.80 10.76
CA LEU A 90 -15.23 -16.19 11.90
C LEU A 90 -15.56 -17.61 12.40
N GLU A 91 -16.82 -17.97 12.46
CA GLU A 91 -17.26 -19.33 12.79
C GLU A 91 -16.85 -20.32 11.69
N GLU A 92 -17.08 -19.98 10.42
CA GLU A 92 -16.75 -20.84 9.27
C GLU A 92 -15.26 -21.16 9.21
N THR A 93 -14.38 -20.21 9.57
CA THR A 93 -12.94 -20.37 9.56
C THR A 93 -12.35 -20.84 10.92
N GLY A 94 -13.21 -20.99 11.94
CA GLY A 94 -12.80 -21.41 13.28
C GLY A 94 -11.97 -20.35 14.03
N LEU A 95 -12.17 -19.08 13.72
CA LEU A 95 -11.46 -17.94 14.33
C LEU A 95 -12.27 -17.24 15.43
N ALA A 96 -13.57 -17.52 15.57
CA ALA A 96 -14.44 -16.89 16.57
C ALA A 96 -13.87 -16.91 18.01
N PRO A 97 -13.25 -18.00 18.53
CA PRO A 97 -12.68 -18.01 19.89
C PRO A 97 -11.48 -17.08 20.09
N ILE A 98 -10.90 -16.54 19.01
CA ILE A 98 -9.70 -15.68 19.04
C ILE A 98 -9.91 -14.36 18.31
N ALA A 99 -11.16 -13.94 18.11
CA ALA A 99 -11.54 -12.74 17.38
C ALA A 99 -10.86 -11.46 17.92
N ASP A 100 -10.71 -11.34 19.23
CA ASP A 100 -10.08 -10.19 19.88
C ASP A 100 -8.54 -10.20 19.85
N ARG A 101 -7.91 -11.30 19.42
CA ARG A 101 -6.44 -11.41 19.44
C ARG A 101 -5.81 -10.57 18.34
N PRO A 102 -4.71 -9.85 18.66
CA PRO A 102 -3.93 -9.14 17.62
C PRO A 102 -3.30 -10.13 16.63
N VAL A 103 -3.24 -9.74 15.36
CA VAL A 103 -2.67 -10.56 14.29
C VAL A 103 -1.20 -10.90 14.53
N SER A 104 -0.47 -10.02 15.21
CA SER A 104 0.96 -10.21 15.55
C SER A 104 1.25 -11.48 16.36
N VAL A 105 0.31 -11.94 17.19
CA VAL A 105 0.49 -13.11 18.08
C VAL A 105 -0.10 -14.40 17.52
N LEU A 106 -0.68 -14.38 16.32
CA LEU A 106 -1.28 -15.55 15.68
C LEU A 106 -0.22 -16.54 15.19
N SER A 107 -0.51 -17.84 15.31
CA SER A 107 0.26 -18.90 14.66
C SER A 107 0.16 -18.82 13.11
N GLY A 108 1.07 -19.49 12.41
CA GLY A 108 1.04 -19.56 10.95
C GLY A 108 -0.31 -20.06 10.40
N GLY A 109 -0.85 -21.15 10.96
CA GLY A 109 -2.15 -21.69 10.59
C GLY A 109 -3.30 -20.72 10.86
N GLN A 110 -3.29 -20.01 12.00
CA GLN A 110 -4.29 -18.99 12.32
C GLN A 110 -4.21 -17.79 11.36
N LYS A 111 -3.00 -17.35 10.98
CA LYS A 111 -2.82 -16.31 9.95
C LYS A 111 -3.37 -16.74 8.58
N ARG A 112 -3.20 -18.02 8.20
CA ARG A 112 -3.80 -18.57 6.97
C ARG A 112 -5.32 -18.58 7.01
N ARG A 113 -5.91 -19.02 8.13
CA ARG A 113 -7.37 -18.98 8.35
C ARG A 113 -7.89 -17.54 8.27
N LEU A 114 -7.16 -16.55 8.84
CA LEU A 114 -7.52 -15.14 8.72
C LEU A 114 -7.48 -14.67 7.24
N GLY A 115 -6.45 -15.06 6.49
CA GLY A 115 -6.38 -14.79 5.06
C GLY A 115 -7.59 -15.33 4.29
N LEU A 116 -8.03 -16.56 4.59
CA LEU A 116 -9.25 -17.16 4.06
C LEU A 116 -10.50 -16.38 4.48
N ALA A 117 -10.63 -16.06 5.78
CA ALA A 117 -11.75 -15.29 6.32
C ALA A 117 -11.95 -13.97 5.59
N MET A 118 -10.86 -13.22 5.38
CA MET A 118 -10.90 -11.93 4.67
C MET A 118 -11.33 -12.04 3.19
N GLU A 119 -11.18 -13.20 2.56
CA GLU A 119 -11.67 -13.44 1.20
C GLU A 119 -13.14 -13.93 1.19
N LEU A 120 -13.56 -14.67 2.21
CA LEU A 120 -14.88 -15.25 2.29
C LEU A 120 -16.00 -14.23 2.60
N VAL A 121 -15.67 -13.03 3.06
CA VAL A 121 -16.64 -11.96 3.41
C VAL A 121 -17.54 -11.55 2.24
N SER A 122 -17.08 -11.69 1.00
CA SER A 122 -17.84 -11.40 -0.22
C SER A 122 -18.60 -12.60 -0.76
N HIS A 123 -18.58 -13.77 -0.08
CA HIS A 123 -19.15 -15.02 -0.55
C HIS A 123 -18.75 -15.36 -2.00
N PRO A 124 -17.44 -15.42 -2.31
CA PRO A 124 -16.98 -15.63 -3.68
C PRO A 124 -17.40 -17.01 -4.19
N LYS A 125 -17.83 -17.09 -5.46
CA LYS A 125 -18.11 -18.36 -6.13
C LYS A 125 -16.85 -19.13 -6.50
N LEU A 126 -15.76 -18.41 -6.76
CA LEU A 126 -14.43 -18.95 -7.07
C LEU A 126 -13.41 -18.51 -6.01
N LEU A 127 -12.83 -19.46 -5.29
CA LEU A 127 -11.77 -19.21 -4.31
C LEU A 127 -10.46 -19.80 -4.81
N LEU A 128 -9.48 -18.95 -5.02
CA LEU A 128 -8.14 -19.29 -5.47
C LEU A 128 -7.17 -19.24 -4.28
N CYS A 129 -6.49 -20.35 -4.01
CA CYS A 129 -5.57 -20.51 -2.90
C CYS A 129 -4.16 -20.82 -3.41
N ASP A 130 -3.23 -19.89 -3.24
CA ASP A 130 -1.84 -20.06 -3.69
C ASP A 130 -0.96 -20.52 -2.51
N GLU A 131 -0.63 -21.80 -2.49
CA GLU A 131 0.25 -22.43 -1.50
C GLU A 131 -0.09 -22.12 -0.03
N VAL A 132 -1.38 -22.05 0.30
CA VAL A 132 -1.84 -21.67 1.65
C VAL A 132 -1.42 -22.66 2.74
N THR A 133 -0.97 -23.86 2.39
CA THR A 133 -0.46 -24.87 3.31
C THR A 133 1.06 -24.86 3.46
N SER A 134 1.76 -24.10 2.62
CA SER A 134 3.23 -24.07 2.62
C SER A 134 3.80 -23.55 3.94
N GLY A 135 4.81 -24.27 4.47
CA GLY A 135 5.49 -23.89 5.71
C GLY A 135 4.70 -24.13 7.00
N LEU A 136 3.56 -24.82 6.93
CA LEU A 136 2.81 -25.27 8.10
C LEU A 136 3.32 -26.64 8.60
N ASP A 137 3.10 -26.88 9.88
CA ASP A 137 3.27 -28.23 10.44
C ASP A 137 2.20 -29.19 9.89
N PRO A 138 2.41 -30.51 9.90
CA PRO A 138 1.49 -31.48 9.26
C PRO A 138 0.06 -31.44 9.82
N ARG A 139 -0.10 -31.09 11.09
CA ARG A 139 -1.43 -30.95 11.71
C ARG A 139 -2.16 -29.72 11.17
N SER A 140 -1.49 -28.57 11.17
CA SER A 140 -2.04 -27.31 10.66
C SER A 140 -2.33 -27.42 9.16
N GLU A 141 -1.47 -28.07 8.38
CA GLU A 141 -1.71 -28.35 6.96
C GLU A 141 -3.02 -29.12 6.77
N ARG A 142 -3.18 -30.26 7.48
CA ARG A 142 -4.38 -31.07 7.41
C ARG A 142 -5.65 -30.27 7.77
N GLU A 143 -5.58 -29.48 8.83
CA GLU A 143 -6.68 -28.63 9.27
C GLU A 143 -7.10 -27.61 8.21
N ILE A 144 -6.14 -27.02 7.48
CA ILE A 144 -6.44 -26.09 6.38
C ILE A 144 -7.05 -26.82 5.19
N VAL A 145 -6.54 -28.00 4.82
CA VAL A 145 -7.11 -28.77 3.69
C VAL A 145 -8.54 -29.21 3.99
N HIS A 146 -8.84 -29.66 5.24
CA HIS A 146 -10.20 -29.95 5.67
C HIS A 146 -11.10 -28.70 5.59
N LEU A 147 -10.59 -27.54 6.06
CA LEU A 147 -11.34 -26.29 5.97
C LEU A 147 -11.67 -25.93 4.51
N LEU A 148 -10.72 -26.06 3.57
CA LEU A 148 -10.96 -25.82 2.14
C LEU A 148 -11.98 -26.80 1.57
N HIS A 149 -11.93 -28.07 2.00
CA HIS A 149 -12.93 -29.09 1.63
C HIS A 149 -14.33 -28.67 2.11
N ASP A 150 -14.47 -28.29 3.38
CA ASP A 150 -15.75 -27.87 3.97
C ASP A 150 -16.31 -26.61 3.27
N ILE A 151 -15.44 -25.62 2.99
CA ILE A 151 -15.79 -24.41 2.24
C ILE A 151 -16.31 -24.77 0.84
N SER A 152 -15.70 -25.74 0.15
CA SER A 152 -16.12 -26.15 -1.20
C SER A 152 -17.47 -26.86 -1.25
N ARG A 153 -17.94 -27.41 -0.10
CA ARG A 153 -19.24 -28.08 0.00
C ARG A 153 -20.38 -27.12 0.35
N ARG A 154 -20.04 -25.89 0.70
CA ARG A 154 -21.04 -24.86 1.06
C ARG A 154 -21.31 -23.95 -0.13
N GLU A 155 -22.56 -23.61 -0.34
CA GLU A 155 -23.02 -22.56 -1.28
C GLU A 155 -22.49 -22.70 -2.73
N GLY A 156 -22.18 -23.95 -3.19
CA GLY A 156 -21.73 -24.21 -4.56
C GLY A 156 -20.38 -23.56 -4.94
N ARG A 157 -19.50 -23.30 -3.98
CA ARG A 157 -18.20 -22.68 -4.22
C ARG A 157 -17.22 -23.60 -4.92
N ILE A 158 -16.46 -23.05 -5.84
CA ILE A 158 -15.31 -23.70 -6.48
C ILE A 158 -14.04 -23.25 -5.76
N VAL A 159 -13.26 -24.22 -5.25
CA VAL A 159 -11.98 -23.96 -4.62
C VAL A 159 -10.86 -24.55 -5.48
N LEU A 160 -9.95 -23.69 -5.97
CA LEU A 160 -8.72 -24.09 -6.66
C LEU A 160 -7.54 -23.85 -5.72
N SER A 161 -6.84 -24.91 -5.32
CA SER A 161 -5.72 -24.83 -4.39
C SER A 161 -4.43 -25.28 -5.07
N VAL A 162 -3.47 -24.37 -5.17
CA VAL A 162 -2.09 -24.69 -5.53
C VAL A 162 -1.37 -25.23 -4.31
N THR A 163 -0.73 -26.38 -4.43
CA THR A 163 0.08 -26.95 -3.36
C THR A 163 1.28 -27.73 -3.91
N HIS A 164 2.35 -27.78 -3.13
CA HIS A 164 3.48 -28.68 -3.36
C HIS A 164 3.31 -30.02 -2.62
N SER A 165 2.45 -30.04 -1.62
CA SER A 165 2.22 -31.22 -0.81
C SER A 165 1.32 -32.21 -1.57
N LEU A 166 1.74 -33.45 -1.59
CA LEU A 166 0.94 -34.58 -2.08
C LEU A 166 0.20 -35.30 -0.96
N ALA A 167 0.28 -34.77 0.27
CA ALA A 167 -0.50 -35.24 1.39
C ALA A 167 -1.96 -34.77 1.25
N HIS A 168 -2.88 -35.57 1.78
CA HIS A 168 -4.32 -35.25 1.81
C HIS A 168 -4.99 -34.96 0.46
N LEU A 169 -4.43 -35.49 -0.65
CA LEU A 169 -5.02 -35.35 -2.00
C LEU A 169 -6.39 -36.00 -2.11
N GLU A 170 -6.69 -36.98 -1.25
CA GLU A 170 -8.01 -37.64 -1.15
C GLU A 170 -9.16 -36.71 -0.77
N LEU A 171 -8.86 -35.53 -0.22
CA LEU A 171 -9.87 -34.52 0.14
C LEU A 171 -10.27 -33.61 -1.04
N TYR A 172 -9.61 -33.74 -2.17
CA TYR A 172 -9.91 -32.96 -3.38
C TYR A 172 -10.73 -33.79 -4.37
N ASP A 173 -11.69 -33.18 -5.04
CA ASP A 173 -12.53 -33.84 -6.07
C ASP A 173 -11.72 -34.15 -7.34
N SER A 174 -10.75 -33.31 -7.67
CA SER A 174 -9.88 -33.50 -8.84
C SER A 174 -8.49 -32.92 -8.60
N ILE A 175 -7.52 -33.45 -9.33
CA ILE A 175 -6.11 -33.07 -9.26
C ILE A 175 -5.62 -32.74 -10.66
N LEU A 176 -5.02 -31.56 -10.80
CA LEU A 176 -4.30 -31.14 -12.01
C LEU A 176 -2.80 -31.19 -11.73
N VAL A 177 -2.07 -32.06 -12.46
CA VAL A 177 -0.61 -32.15 -12.35
C VAL A 177 0.04 -31.36 -13.47
N LEU A 178 0.87 -30.38 -13.09
CA LEU A 178 1.66 -29.58 -14.03
C LEU A 178 3.13 -30.02 -14.01
N HIS A 179 3.74 -30.07 -15.20
CA HIS A 179 5.16 -30.34 -15.38
C HIS A 179 5.72 -29.43 -16.48
N GLU A 180 6.66 -28.55 -16.13
CA GLU A 180 7.28 -27.58 -17.05
C GLU A 180 6.26 -26.81 -17.91
N GLY A 181 5.23 -26.26 -17.29
CA GLY A 181 4.18 -25.49 -17.97
C GLY A 181 3.14 -26.32 -18.74
N ARG A 182 3.18 -27.66 -18.65
CA ARG A 182 2.30 -28.56 -19.39
C ARG A 182 1.46 -29.41 -18.46
N VAL A 183 0.25 -29.73 -18.88
CA VAL A 183 -0.61 -30.66 -18.16
C VAL A 183 -0.12 -32.08 -18.37
N ALA A 184 0.31 -32.73 -17.27
CA ALA A 184 0.71 -34.12 -17.25
C ALA A 184 -0.43 -35.08 -16.88
N TYR A 185 -1.40 -34.59 -16.08
CA TYR A 185 -2.56 -35.35 -15.65
C TYR A 185 -3.68 -34.43 -15.16
N HIS A 186 -4.92 -34.79 -15.41
CA HIS A 186 -6.11 -34.23 -14.77
C HIS A 186 -7.10 -35.35 -14.49
N GLY A 187 -7.46 -35.55 -13.24
CA GLY A 187 -8.35 -36.65 -12.87
C GLY A 187 -8.62 -36.72 -11.38
N THR A 188 -9.25 -37.81 -10.95
CA THR A 188 -9.53 -38.05 -9.53
C THR A 188 -8.31 -38.50 -8.76
N PRO A 189 -8.24 -38.28 -7.42
CA PRO A 189 -7.14 -38.73 -6.58
C PRO A 189 -6.87 -40.25 -6.69
N GLU A 190 -7.93 -41.06 -6.78
CA GLU A 190 -7.82 -42.52 -6.83
C GLU A 190 -7.10 -43.02 -8.09
N GLN A 191 -7.22 -42.29 -9.20
CA GLN A 191 -6.62 -42.67 -10.48
C GLN A 191 -5.19 -42.14 -10.64
N LEU A 192 -4.74 -41.25 -9.76
CA LEU A 192 -3.42 -40.59 -9.84
C LEU A 192 -2.27 -41.62 -9.76
N THR A 193 -2.26 -42.46 -8.74
CA THR A 193 -1.23 -43.48 -8.53
C THR A 193 -1.20 -44.50 -9.64
N HIS A 194 -2.37 -44.92 -10.14
CA HIS A 194 -2.49 -45.83 -11.26
C HIS A 194 -1.93 -45.24 -12.56
N TYR A 195 -2.27 -43.96 -12.87
CA TYR A 195 -1.80 -43.28 -14.08
C TYR A 195 -0.28 -43.16 -14.13
N PHE A 196 0.35 -42.79 -13.00
CA PHE A 196 1.81 -42.68 -12.90
C PHE A 196 2.51 -43.99 -12.60
N SER A 197 1.75 -45.11 -12.41
CA SER A 197 2.29 -46.44 -12.07
C SER A 197 3.19 -46.39 -10.83
N VAL A 198 2.69 -45.79 -9.76
CA VAL A 198 3.40 -45.63 -8.47
C VAL A 198 2.56 -46.19 -7.33
N ASP A 199 3.23 -46.66 -6.25
CA ASP A 199 2.56 -47.28 -5.11
C ASP A 199 1.90 -46.23 -4.17
N ASN A 200 2.44 -45.03 -4.14
CA ASN A 200 1.91 -43.92 -3.33
C ASN A 200 2.07 -42.59 -4.04
N THR A 201 1.37 -41.58 -3.54
CA THR A 201 1.36 -40.22 -4.11
C THR A 201 2.71 -39.51 -4.04
N GLU A 202 3.53 -39.81 -3.03
CA GLU A 202 4.86 -39.20 -2.86
C GLU A 202 5.82 -39.51 -3.99
N LEU A 203 5.63 -40.69 -4.66
CA LEU A 203 6.44 -41.13 -5.80
C LEU A 203 6.04 -40.43 -7.12
N VAL A 204 4.99 -39.63 -7.16
CA VAL A 204 4.54 -38.96 -8.40
C VAL A 204 5.61 -37.97 -8.90
N TYR A 205 6.21 -37.14 -8.05
CA TYR A 205 7.25 -36.21 -8.49
C TYR A 205 8.55 -36.90 -8.96
N PRO A 206 9.10 -37.90 -8.26
CA PRO A 206 10.19 -38.71 -8.80
C PRO A 206 9.87 -39.36 -10.14
N GLN A 207 8.65 -39.80 -10.34
CA GLN A 207 8.21 -40.42 -11.60
C GLN A 207 8.08 -39.38 -12.73
N LEU A 208 7.53 -38.21 -12.45
CA LEU A 208 7.48 -37.09 -13.39
C LEU A 208 8.87 -36.72 -13.93
N ALA A 209 9.87 -36.67 -13.05
CA ALA A 209 11.24 -36.30 -13.40
C ALA A 209 11.94 -37.30 -14.33
N LYS A 210 11.44 -38.54 -14.44
CA LYS A 210 12.03 -39.58 -15.31
C LYS A 210 11.78 -39.38 -16.80
N GLN A 211 10.80 -38.55 -17.18
CA GLN A 211 10.44 -38.33 -18.57
C GLN A 211 10.24 -36.83 -18.84
N ALA A 212 10.57 -36.41 -20.07
CA ALA A 212 10.33 -35.05 -20.53
C ALA A 212 8.83 -34.69 -20.49
N SER A 213 8.54 -33.45 -20.17
CA SER A 213 7.17 -32.93 -20.06
C SER A 213 6.31 -33.14 -21.32
N GLU A 214 6.92 -33.10 -22.50
CA GLU A 214 6.25 -33.37 -23.78
C GLU A 214 5.68 -34.79 -23.88
N LYS A 215 6.39 -35.78 -23.32
CA LYS A 215 5.90 -37.18 -23.30
C LYS A 215 4.71 -37.33 -22.37
N TRP A 216 4.73 -36.66 -21.22
CA TRP A 216 3.60 -36.64 -20.29
C TRP A 216 2.40 -35.95 -20.91
N ARG A 217 2.60 -34.79 -21.57
CA ARG A 217 1.55 -34.10 -22.32
C ARG A 217 0.94 -35.01 -23.38
N SER A 218 1.76 -35.66 -24.21
CA SER A 218 1.30 -36.56 -25.27
C SER A 218 0.53 -37.76 -24.72
N SER A 219 0.97 -38.29 -23.56
CA SER A 219 0.24 -39.35 -22.84
C SER A 219 -1.10 -38.86 -22.37
N TRP A 220 -1.15 -37.67 -21.72
CA TRP A 220 -2.41 -37.09 -21.21
C TRP A 220 -3.38 -36.79 -22.34
N LEU A 221 -2.94 -36.22 -23.45
CA LEU A 221 -3.80 -35.93 -24.61
C LEU A 221 -4.51 -37.17 -25.19
N LYS A 222 -3.96 -38.36 -24.99
CA LYS A 222 -4.66 -39.61 -25.38
C LYS A 222 -5.77 -40.02 -24.41
N HIS A 223 -5.62 -39.68 -23.13
CA HIS A 223 -6.57 -40.06 -22.08
C HIS A 223 -7.62 -38.97 -21.81
N SER A 224 -7.30 -37.71 -22.06
CA SER A 224 -8.17 -36.57 -21.76
C SER A 224 -9.55 -36.62 -22.40
N PRO A 225 -9.73 -37.03 -23.66
CA PRO A 225 -11.09 -37.09 -24.26
C PRO A 225 -12.03 -38.05 -23.52
N THR A 226 -11.51 -39.19 -23.09
CA THR A 226 -12.31 -40.18 -22.33
C THR A 226 -12.68 -39.63 -20.95
N TYR A 227 -11.78 -38.96 -20.29
CA TYR A 227 -12.00 -38.35 -18.98
C TYR A 227 -13.07 -37.25 -19.07
N TYR A 228 -12.91 -36.29 -19.98
CA TYR A 228 -13.87 -35.18 -20.14
C TYR A 228 -15.23 -35.65 -20.64
N ALA A 229 -15.30 -36.64 -21.52
CA ALA A 229 -16.58 -37.24 -21.93
C ALA A 229 -17.32 -37.89 -20.75
N LYS A 230 -16.58 -38.48 -19.79
CA LYS A 230 -17.17 -39.02 -18.56
C LYS A 230 -17.71 -37.92 -17.66
N LEU A 231 -16.96 -36.82 -17.50
CA LEU A 231 -17.41 -35.66 -16.72
C LEU A 231 -18.68 -35.04 -17.29
N GLU A 232 -18.72 -34.89 -18.62
CA GLU A 232 -19.89 -34.33 -19.30
C GLU A 232 -21.14 -35.22 -19.15
N ARG A 233 -20.98 -36.52 -19.26
CA ARG A 233 -22.08 -37.46 -18.99
C ARG A 233 -22.56 -37.39 -17.54
N ASN A 234 -21.66 -37.26 -16.59
CA ASN A 234 -22.04 -37.12 -15.19
C ASN A 234 -22.79 -35.80 -14.97
N ARG A 235 -22.35 -34.70 -15.57
CA ARG A 235 -23.04 -33.40 -15.55
C ARG A 235 -24.46 -33.52 -16.09
N GLN A 236 -24.61 -34.10 -17.26
CA GLN A 236 -25.94 -34.31 -17.87
C GLN A 236 -26.86 -35.19 -17.00
N ASN A 237 -26.32 -36.21 -16.36
CA ASN A 237 -27.11 -37.04 -15.43
C ASN A 237 -27.58 -36.25 -14.21
N LEU A 238 -26.74 -35.38 -13.64
CA LEU A 238 -27.10 -34.51 -12.49
C LEU A 238 -28.16 -33.47 -12.88
N VAL A 239 -28.05 -32.89 -14.08
CA VAL A 239 -29.07 -32.01 -14.64
C VAL A 239 -30.40 -32.73 -14.82
N ASN A 240 -30.38 -33.92 -15.42
CA ASN A 240 -31.59 -34.72 -15.65
C ASN A 240 -32.23 -35.20 -14.33
N GLN A 241 -31.48 -35.29 -13.25
CA GLN A 241 -31.99 -35.63 -11.91
C GLN A 241 -32.44 -34.41 -11.10
N GLY A 242 -32.39 -33.19 -11.68
CA GLY A 242 -32.74 -31.95 -10.98
C GLY A 242 -31.79 -31.59 -9.83
N GLN A 243 -30.58 -32.18 -9.79
CA GLN A 243 -29.55 -31.92 -8.78
C GLN A 243 -28.57 -30.84 -9.20
N LEU A 244 -28.61 -30.42 -10.46
CA LEU A 244 -27.81 -29.34 -11.01
C LEU A 244 -28.71 -28.44 -11.85
N GLU A 245 -28.79 -27.16 -11.50
CA GLU A 245 -29.46 -26.15 -12.32
C GLU A 245 -28.50 -25.68 -13.42
N LEU A 246 -29.00 -25.62 -14.66
CA LEU A 246 -28.25 -25.02 -15.77
C LEU A 246 -28.22 -23.49 -15.60
N PRO A 247 -27.16 -22.83 -16.08
CA PRO A 247 -27.17 -21.36 -16.18
C PRO A 247 -28.32 -20.86 -17.02
N ALA A 248 -28.95 -19.76 -16.64
CA ALA A 248 -30.16 -19.21 -17.23
C ALA A 248 -30.11 -18.99 -18.76
N GLU A 249 -28.94 -18.92 -19.36
CA GLU A 249 -28.73 -18.72 -20.81
C GLU A 249 -29.04 -19.97 -21.68
N GLU A 250 -29.06 -21.19 -21.10
CA GLU A 250 -29.52 -22.40 -21.81
C GLU A 250 -31.04 -22.55 -21.79
N PHE A 251 -31.79 -21.72 -21.03
CA PHE A 251 -33.24 -21.77 -20.91
C PHE A 251 -34.01 -20.89 -21.91
N GLU A 252 -33.33 -20.04 -22.72
CA GLU A 252 -34.02 -19.21 -23.73
C GLU A 252 -34.74 -20.03 -24.83
N ASN A 253 -34.55 -21.36 -24.88
CA ASN A 253 -35.19 -22.23 -25.87
C ASN A 253 -36.31 -23.13 -25.29
N LEU A 254 -36.72 -22.96 -24.04
CA LEU A 254 -37.82 -23.70 -23.44
C LEU A 254 -38.92 -22.73 -23.00
N ASP A 255 -39.99 -22.72 -23.79
CA ASP A 255 -41.21 -21.92 -23.55
C ASP A 255 -41.81 -22.14 -22.17
N GLY A 256 -41.93 -21.02 -21.42
CA GLY A 256 -43.04 -20.72 -20.52
C GLY A 256 -43.07 -21.40 -19.17
N GLU A 257 -42.67 -20.67 -18.16
CA GLU A 257 -43.36 -20.33 -16.90
C GLU A 257 -42.38 -19.70 -15.94
N ASP A 258 -42.70 -18.50 -15.47
CA ASP A 258 -41.89 -17.72 -14.52
C ASP A 258 -41.71 -18.49 -13.21
N VAL A 259 -40.61 -19.22 -13.07
CA VAL A 259 -40.10 -19.64 -11.76
C VAL A 259 -39.32 -18.45 -11.21
N ALA A 260 -39.98 -17.67 -10.35
CA ALA A 260 -39.32 -16.62 -9.57
C ALA A 260 -38.33 -17.28 -8.60
N ILE A 261 -37.12 -17.56 -9.07
CA ILE A 261 -35.97 -17.84 -8.21
C ILE A 261 -35.74 -16.55 -7.43
N ALA A 262 -35.80 -16.63 -6.10
CA ALA A 262 -35.44 -15.52 -5.22
C ALA A 262 -34.01 -15.12 -5.55
N ARG A 263 -33.84 -14.10 -6.42
CA ARG A 263 -32.54 -13.50 -6.71
C ARG A 263 -32.09 -12.85 -5.41
N GLU A 264 -31.12 -13.44 -4.75
CA GLU A 264 -30.38 -12.73 -3.72
C GLU A 264 -29.94 -11.39 -4.32
N ASP A 265 -30.20 -10.29 -3.59
CA ASP A 265 -29.78 -8.96 -4.02
C ASP A 265 -28.29 -9.01 -4.41
N PRO A 266 -27.91 -8.57 -5.62
CA PRO A 266 -26.52 -8.66 -6.06
C PRO A 266 -25.62 -7.94 -5.06
N ILE A 267 -24.56 -8.59 -4.63
CA ILE A 267 -23.55 -8.01 -3.76
C ILE A 267 -23.01 -6.77 -4.48
N ARG A 268 -23.15 -5.61 -3.85
CA ARG A 268 -22.68 -4.35 -4.42
C ARG A 268 -21.40 -3.93 -3.72
N ALA A 269 -20.43 -3.41 -4.48
CA ALA A 269 -19.25 -2.78 -3.92
C ALA A 269 -19.63 -1.52 -3.13
N PRO A 270 -18.96 -1.22 -2.00
CA PRO A 270 -19.17 0.01 -1.24
C PRO A 270 -18.74 1.23 -2.05
N GLY A 271 -19.43 2.36 -1.86
CA GLY A 271 -19.11 3.62 -2.52
C GLY A 271 -17.75 4.18 -2.08
N LEU A 272 -17.19 5.06 -2.90
CA LEU A 272 -15.86 5.65 -2.73
C LEU A 272 -15.67 6.31 -1.34
N LEU A 273 -16.70 7.03 -0.85
CA LEU A 273 -16.66 7.69 0.47
C LEU A 273 -16.61 6.66 1.62
N SER A 274 -17.34 5.55 1.51
CA SER A 274 -17.33 4.46 2.51
C SER A 274 -15.95 3.80 2.56
N GLN A 275 -15.35 3.50 1.40
CA GLN A 275 -13.99 2.96 1.33
C GLN A 275 -12.96 3.94 1.93
N PHE A 276 -13.05 5.22 1.57
CA PHE A 276 -12.18 6.27 2.11
C PHE A 276 -12.24 6.36 3.64
N THR A 277 -13.44 6.44 4.21
CA THR A 277 -13.60 6.56 5.67
C THR A 277 -13.10 5.31 6.41
N THR A 278 -13.34 4.12 5.85
CA THR A 278 -12.84 2.85 6.39
C THR A 278 -11.31 2.81 6.37
N LEU A 279 -10.68 3.16 5.25
CA LEU A 279 -9.23 3.20 5.08
C LEU A 279 -8.57 4.23 6.01
N LEU A 280 -9.14 5.43 6.10
CA LEU A 280 -8.66 6.48 7.00
C LEU A 280 -8.78 6.06 8.47
N GLY A 281 -9.93 5.54 8.88
CA GLY A 281 -10.15 5.04 10.25
C GLY A 281 -9.19 3.91 10.60
N ARG A 282 -8.98 2.95 9.69
CA ARG A 282 -7.98 1.87 9.84
C ARG A 282 -6.57 2.43 9.98
N ARG A 283 -6.17 3.38 9.13
CA ARG A 283 -4.83 4.01 9.21
C ARG A 283 -4.59 4.72 10.54
N MET A 284 -5.61 5.42 11.06
CA MET A 284 -5.56 6.06 12.37
C MET A 284 -5.39 5.04 13.49
N ARG A 285 -6.18 3.94 13.49
CA ARG A 285 -6.04 2.86 14.49
C ARG A 285 -4.65 2.25 14.47
N ILE A 286 -4.11 1.90 13.30
CA ILE A 286 -2.77 1.34 13.14
C ILE A 286 -1.72 2.30 13.69
N PHE A 287 -1.79 3.60 13.34
CA PHE A 287 -0.85 4.61 13.81
C PHE A 287 -0.80 4.71 15.34
N PHE A 288 -1.96 4.86 16.00
CA PHE A 288 -1.99 5.00 17.46
C PHE A 288 -1.66 3.71 18.23
N ARG A 289 -1.80 2.55 17.61
CA ARG A 289 -1.40 1.26 18.21
C ARG A 289 0.08 0.95 18.03
N ASP A 290 0.71 1.48 17.02
CA ASP A 290 2.16 1.36 16.82
C ASP A 290 2.90 2.30 17.77
N ARG A 291 3.16 1.82 19.01
CA ARG A 291 3.84 2.61 20.04
C ARG A 291 5.21 3.10 19.61
N GLY A 292 5.93 2.31 18.80
CA GLY A 292 7.24 2.68 18.28
C GLY A 292 7.15 3.88 17.34
N GLN A 293 6.21 3.84 16.41
CA GLN A 293 5.97 4.94 15.47
C GLN A 293 5.49 6.21 16.18
N VAL A 294 4.54 6.09 17.13
CA VAL A 294 4.04 7.24 17.91
C VAL A 294 5.16 7.86 18.74
N LEU A 295 5.96 7.05 19.44
CA LEU A 295 7.07 7.54 20.25
C LEU A 295 8.14 8.26 19.40
N LEU A 296 8.47 7.70 18.23
CA LEU A 296 9.40 8.33 17.28
C LEU A 296 8.85 9.68 16.80
N GLN A 297 7.57 9.76 16.42
CA GLN A 297 6.95 11.01 15.99
C GLN A 297 6.92 12.06 17.10
N LEU A 298 6.62 11.67 18.34
CA LEU A 298 6.67 12.58 19.49
C LEU A 298 8.11 13.04 19.79
N ALA A 299 9.08 12.14 19.72
CA ALA A 299 10.48 12.50 19.92
C ALA A 299 10.95 13.52 18.89
N ILE A 300 10.65 13.30 17.61
CA ILE A 300 11.00 14.23 16.53
C ILE A 300 10.26 15.57 16.71
N LEU A 301 8.97 15.56 17.06
CA LEU A 301 8.15 16.74 17.27
C LEU A 301 8.70 17.63 18.40
N ILE A 302 9.23 17.02 19.46
CA ILE A 302 9.80 17.75 20.61
C ILE A 302 11.26 18.12 20.37
N CYS A 303 12.09 17.18 19.94
CA CYS A 303 13.54 17.39 19.84
C CYS A 303 13.91 18.39 18.74
N PHE A 304 13.24 18.40 17.59
CA PHE A 304 13.65 19.24 16.47
C PHE A 304 13.49 20.74 16.75
N PRO A 305 12.36 21.25 17.26
CA PRO A 305 12.27 22.66 17.64
C PRO A 305 13.26 23.06 18.74
N ILE A 306 13.49 22.16 19.71
CA ILE A 306 14.51 22.39 20.75
C ILE A 306 15.90 22.54 20.13
N LEU A 307 16.26 21.68 19.16
CA LEU A 307 17.55 21.81 18.46
C LEU A 307 17.66 23.15 17.74
N VAL A 308 16.62 23.63 17.07
CA VAL A 308 16.62 24.96 16.43
C VAL A 308 16.97 26.06 17.46
N VAL A 309 16.32 26.02 18.62
CA VAL A 309 16.56 27.03 19.69
C VAL A 309 17.95 26.90 20.32
N LEU A 310 18.42 25.66 20.59
CA LEU A 310 19.72 25.42 21.23
C LEU A 310 20.90 25.82 20.35
N PHE A 311 20.83 25.63 19.05
CA PHE A 311 21.92 26.02 18.14
C PHE A 311 21.91 27.49 17.75
N SER A 312 21.04 28.33 18.34
CA SER A 312 20.91 29.76 18.05
C SER A 312 21.15 30.71 19.24
N PRO A 313 21.95 30.39 20.30
CA PRO A 313 22.01 31.20 21.51
C PRO A 313 22.62 32.61 21.31
N ARG A 314 23.52 32.78 20.33
CA ARG A 314 24.19 34.06 20.05
C ARG A 314 23.34 35.06 19.27
N ALA A 315 22.31 34.60 18.58
CA ALA A 315 21.41 35.46 17.79
C ALA A 315 20.63 36.45 18.68
N ASN A 316 20.22 36.02 19.87
CA ASN A 316 19.39 36.81 20.79
C ASN A 316 20.15 38.04 21.35
N GLU A 317 21.42 37.88 21.69
CA GLU A 317 22.24 38.98 22.23
C GLU A 317 22.50 40.05 21.16
N ASN A 318 22.74 39.64 19.94
CA ASN A 318 22.96 40.53 18.81
C ASN A 318 21.68 41.24 18.36
N MET A 319 20.51 40.57 18.38
CA MET A 319 19.20 41.18 18.07
C MET A 319 18.79 42.27 19.06
N ARG A 320 19.08 42.10 20.38
CA ARG A 320 18.76 43.09 21.41
C ARG A 320 19.65 44.32 21.31
N LYS A 321 20.93 44.19 20.89
CA LYS A 321 21.88 45.31 20.74
C LYS A 321 21.53 46.19 19.52
N PHE A 322 20.87 45.65 18.49
CA PHE A 322 20.53 46.37 17.26
C PHE A 322 19.51 47.51 17.46
N THR A 323 18.81 47.57 18.60
CA THR A 323 17.75 48.54 18.88
C THR A 323 18.19 49.80 19.64
N ASN A 324 19.48 49.95 20.08
CA ASN A 324 19.84 50.94 21.11
C ASN A 324 21.04 51.84 20.79
N ALA A 325 21.46 52.08 19.54
CA ALA A 325 22.65 52.90 19.24
C ALA A 325 22.29 54.35 18.85
N ALA A 326 22.79 55.32 19.65
CA ALA A 326 22.87 56.76 19.31
C ALA A 326 24.15 57.34 19.91
N GLY A 327 25.10 57.76 19.13
CA GLY A 327 26.39 58.33 19.55
C GLY A 327 26.88 59.55 18.75
N SER A 328 27.80 60.35 19.27
CA SER A 328 27.98 61.78 19.01
C SER A 328 29.31 62.30 18.50
N SER A 329 30.26 61.50 17.96
CA SER A 329 31.51 62.04 17.35
C SER A 329 31.82 61.37 15.99
N LEU A 330 32.54 62.07 15.07
CA LEU A 330 32.86 61.60 13.71
C LEU A 330 33.68 60.32 13.68
N GLN A 331 34.61 60.15 14.59
CA GLN A 331 35.46 58.96 14.74
C GLN A 331 34.65 57.83 15.39
N GLU A 332 33.79 58.14 16.35
CA GLU A 332 32.81 57.25 16.92
C GLU A 332 31.75 56.86 15.88
N GLN A 333 31.31 57.79 14.99
CA GLN A 333 30.39 57.50 13.90
C GLN A 333 30.95 56.50 12.89
N TYR A 334 32.23 56.55 12.49
CA TYR A 334 32.85 55.57 11.62
C TYR A 334 33.01 54.20 12.30
N GLN A 335 33.42 54.21 13.58
CA GLN A 335 33.53 52.98 14.36
C GLN A 335 32.16 52.40 14.68
N GLU A 336 31.17 53.24 14.91
CA GLU A 336 29.77 52.87 15.12
C GLU A 336 29.11 52.35 13.83
N GLN A 337 29.39 52.94 12.66
CA GLN A 337 28.97 52.43 11.36
C GLN A 337 29.58 51.06 11.07
N ALA A 338 30.87 50.84 11.34
CA ALA A 338 31.54 49.55 11.18
C ALA A 338 30.98 48.48 12.15
N ASN A 339 30.68 48.85 13.40
CA ASN A 339 30.08 47.96 14.38
C ASN A 339 28.63 47.63 14.02
N VAL A 340 27.84 48.62 13.58
CA VAL A 340 26.47 48.45 13.12
C VAL A 340 26.42 47.52 11.88
N GLN A 341 27.40 47.67 10.96
CA GLN A 341 27.49 46.81 9.80
C GLN A 341 27.91 45.39 10.18
N ALA A 342 28.84 45.20 11.10
CA ALA A 342 29.23 43.89 11.62
C ALA A 342 28.10 43.21 12.39
N ASP A 343 27.30 43.96 13.15
CA ASP A 343 26.15 43.42 13.87
C ASP A 343 25.00 43.08 12.92
N ARG A 344 24.76 43.87 11.85
CA ARG A 344 23.84 43.52 10.76
C ARG A 344 24.20 42.17 10.10
N LEU A 345 25.49 41.99 9.80
CA LEU A 345 25.99 40.75 9.21
C LEU A 345 25.73 39.53 10.13
N LYS A 346 26.00 39.68 11.42
CA LYS A 346 25.78 38.61 12.42
C LYS A 346 24.31 38.27 12.57
N VAL A 347 23.43 39.29 12.63
CA VAL A 347 21.96 39.09 12.76
C VAL A 347 21.41 38.44 11.50
N GLY A 348 21.80 38.89 10.32
CA GLY A 348 21.37 38.30 9.06
C GLY A 348 21.73 36.82 8.93
N SER A 349 23.01 36.48 9.26
CA SER A 349 23.50 35.10 9.26
C SER A 349 22.73 34.21 10.25
N ALA A 350 22.46 34.73 11.45
CA ALA A 350 21.70 33.98 12.46
C ALA A 350 20.25 33.71 12.03
N VAL A 351 19.56 34.73 11.52
CA VAL A 351 18.16 34.59 11.04
C VAL A 351 18.09 33.62 9.86
N SER A 352 18.97 33.76 8.86
CA SER A 352 19.05 32.84 7.74
C SER A 352 19.27 31.41 8.20
N GLY A 353 20.22 31.20 9.12
CA GLY A 353 20.56 29.90 9.67
C GLY A 353 19.40 29.26 10.41
N ILE A 354 18.65 30.02 11.24
CA ILE A 354 17.50 29.52 11.99
C ILE A 354 16.39 29.07 11.01
N ILE A 355 16.04 29.92 10.04
CA ILE A 355 14.99 29.60 9.05
C ILE A 355 15.41 28.37 8.23
N MET A 356 16.65 28.33 7.73
CA MET A 356 17.11 27.19 6.96
C MET A 356 17.12 25.90 7.79
N PHE A 357 17.48 25.97 9.06
CA PHE A 357 17.49 24.81 9.94
C PHE A 357 16.05 24.28 10.17
N GLN A 358 15.06 25.18 10.37
CA GLN A 358 13.65 24.78 10.42
C GLN A 358 13.21 24.11 9.11
N VAL A 359 13.55 24.67 7.97
CA VAL A 359 13.21 24.15 6.63
C VAL A 359 13.78 22.75 6.42
N VAL A 360 15.05 22.55 6.78
CA VAL A 360 15.71 21.23 6.61
C VAL A 360 15.11 20.18 7.55
N LEU A 361 14.89 20.53 8.82
CA LEU A 361 14.29 19.61 9.78
C LEU A 361 12.84 19.24 9.39
N LEU A 362 12.06 20.18 8.88
CA LEU A 362 10.72 19.91 8.37
C LEU A 362 10.76 19.07 7.07
N SER A 363 11.74 19.29 6.21
CA SER A 363 11.98 18.42 5.04
C SER A 363 12.29 16.98 5.46
N LEU A 364 13.09 16.81 6.53
CA LEU A 364 13.38 15.50 7.10
C LEU A 364 12.14 14.85 7.73
N MET A 365 11.31 15.64 8.45
CA MET A 365 10.03 15.16 8.97
C MET A 365 9.10 14.69 7.84
N GLY A 366 8.98 15.48 6.77
CA GLY A 366 8.17 15.14 5.61
C GLY A 366 8.61 13.83 4.93
N SER A 367 9.91 13.64 4.78
CA SER A 367 10.49 12.38 4.29
C SER A 367 10.14 11.21 5.21
N ASN A 368 10.36 11.36 6.52
CA ASN A 368 10.06 10.31 7.49
C ASN A 368 8.58 9.92 7.52
N ASN A 369 7.67 10.88 7.31
CA ASN A 369 6.23 10.63 7.29
C ASN A 369 5.82 9.72 6.13
N ALA A 370 6.41 9.86 4.95
CA ALA A 370 5.87 9.31 3.70
C ALA A 370 6.75 8.29 2.98
N ALA A 371 8.05 8.20 3.31
CA ALA A 371 9.01 7.37 2.58
C ALA A 371 8.63 5.89 2.48
N ARG A 372 7.96 5.34 3.49
CA ARG A 372 7.55 3.92 3.55
C ARG A 372 6.05 3.71 3.48
N GLU A 373 5.26 4.79 3.38
CA GLU A 373 3.82 4.77 3.63
C GLU A 373 3.05 3.88 2.65
N ILE A 374 3.46 3.80 1.38
CA ILE A 374 2.85 2.94 0.37
C ILE A 374 3.69 1.70 0.10
N ALA A 375 5.02 1.86 -0.06
CA ALA A 375 5.90 0.73 -0.34
C ALA A 375 5.89 -0.33 0.77
N GLY A 376 5.71 0.07 2.04
CA GLY A 376 5.66 -0.84 3.18
C GLY A 376 4.41 -1.71 3.26
N GLU A 377 3.33 -1.31 2.59
CA GLU A 377 2.08 -2.07 2.55
C GLU A 377 1.63 -2.42 1.12
N ARG A 378 2.60 -2.45 0.18
CA ARG A 378 2.33 -2.72 -1.24
C ARG A 378 1.49 -3.96 -1.47
N GLN A 379 1.83 -5.07 -0.83
CA GLN A 379 1.12 -6.33 -1.00
C GLN A 379 -0.33 -6.24 -0.51
N ILE A 380 -0.57 -5.51 0.59
CA ILE A 380 -1.93 -5.27 1.09
C ILE A 380 -2.72 -4.43 0.08
N LEU A 381 -2.11 -3.36 -0.46
CA LEU A 381 -2.74 -2.50 -1.46
C LEU A 381 -3.15 -3.28 -2.71
N GLU A 382 -2.23 -4.10 -3.28
CA GLU A 382 -2.54 -4.87 -4.47
C GLU A 382 -3.67 -5.89 -4.21
N LYS A 383 -3.64 -6.57 -3.05
CA LYS A 383 -4.71 -7.48 -2.63
C LYS A 383 -6.05 -6.75 -2.49
N GLU A 384 -6.07 -5.56 -1.87
CA GLU A 384 -7.28 -4.78 -1.69
C GLU A 384 -7.83 -4.21 -3.00
N LYS A 385 -6.95 -3.80 -3.93
CA LYS A 385 -7.34 -3.40 -5.30
C LYS A 385 -8.01 -4.56 -6.04
N PHE A 386 -7.45 -5.75 -5.93
CA PHE A 386 -8.08 -6.96 -6.47
C PHE A 386 -9.48 -7.20 -5.87
N GLY A 387 -9.66 -6.93 -4.57
CA GLY A 387 -10.95 -6.98 -3.88
C GLY A 387 -11.89 -5.80 -4.17
N GLY A 388 -11.59 -4.91 -5.14
CA GLY A 388 -12.45 -3.81 -5.56
C GLY A 388 -12.22 -2.49 -4.82
N VAL A 389 -11.12 -2.35 -4.07
CA VAL A 389 -10.78 -1.06 -3.42
C VAL A 389 -10.28 -0.07 -4.45
N SER A 390 -10.92 1.11 -4.48
CA SER A 390 -10.54 2.20 -5.36
C SER A 390 -9.17 2.79 -5.00
N PRO A 391 -8.22 2.89 -5.97
CA PRO A 391 -6.94 3.57 -5.76
C PRO A 391 -7.09 5.03 -5.31
N ILE A 392 -8.18 5.72 -5.73
CA ILE A 392 -8.49 7.09 -5.29
C ILE A 392 -8.82 7.11 -3.80
N ALA A 393 -9.71 6.23 -3.32
CA ALA A 393 -10.08 6.16 -1.91
C ALA A 393 -8.85 5.86 -1.04
N TYR A 394 -8.00 4.94 -1.49
CA TYR A 394 -6.75 4.61 -0.82
C TYR A 394 -5.81 5.81 -0.74
N LEU A 395 -5.47 6.44 -1.87
CA LEU A 395 -4.55 7.59 -1.90
C LEU A 395 -5.08 8.76 -1.08
N MET A 396 -6.37 9.09 -1.20
CA MET A 396 -6.99 10.17 -0.43
C MET A 396 -6.93 9.92 1.08
N SER A 397 -7.11 8.67 1.54
CA SER A 397 -6.97 8.32 2.96
C SER A 397 -5.55 8.58 3.49
N LYS A 398 -4.51 8.27 2.68
CA LYS A 398 -3.11 8.56 3.00
C LYS A 398 -2.81 10.05 3.00
N VAL A 399 -3.27 10.77 1.98
CA VAL A 399 -3.05 12.22 1.87
C VAL A 399 -3.69 12.97 3.03
N VAL A 400 -4.94 12.65 3.41
CA VAL A 400 -5.61 13.30 4.55
C VAL A 400 -4.89 13.01 5.87
N PHE A 401 -4.50 11.75 6.11
CA PHE A 401 -3.74 11.39 7.30
C PHE A 401 -2.39 12.14 7.38
N LEU A 402 -1.62 12.14 6.30
CA LEU A 402 -0.33 12.82 6.23
C LEU A 402 -0.44 14.33 6.32
N SER A 403 -1.50 14.94 5.75
CA SER A 403 -1.78 16.38 5.88
C SER A 403 -2.00 16.79 7.34
N GLY A 404 -2.65 15.95 8.14
CA GLY A 404 -2.79 16.15 9.59
C GLY A 404 -1.43 16.19 10.29
N LEU A 405 -0.52 15.25 9.97
CA LEU A 405 0.84 15.24 10.53
C LEU A 405 1.64 16.47 10.11
N VAL A 406 1.60 16.83 8.82
CA VAL A 406 2.27 18.01 8.26
C VAL A 406 1.84 19.28 8.98
N LEU A 407 0.54 19.48 9.17
CA LEU A 407 0.00 20.66 9.87
C LEU A 407 0.48 20.72 11.33
N VAL A 408 0.36 19.62 12.06
CA VAL A 408 0.78 19.56 13.47
C VAL A 408 2.28 19.84 13.59
N GLN A 409 3.11 19.19 12.80
CA GLN A 409 4.57 19.35 12.85
C GLN A 409 5.02 20.76 12.49
N SER A 410 4.47 21.33 11.41
CA SER A 410 4.90 22.63 10.91
C SER A 410 4.42 23.79 11.79
N LEU A 411 3.17 23.75 12.24
CA LEU A 411 2.63 24.78 13.12
C LEU A 411 3.28 24.73 14.50
N TRP A 412 3.57 23.53 15.02
CA TRP A 412 4.32 23.37 16.26
C TRP A 412 5.75 23.91 16.15
N MET A 413 6.46 23.58 15.06
CA MET A 413 7.80 24.10 14.79
C MET A 413 7.79 25.63 14.71
N ALA A 414 6.86 26.21 13.94
CA ALA A 414 6.73 27.67 13.80
C ALA A 414 6.44 28.33 15.14
N GLY A 415 5.41 27.87 15.86
CA GLY A 415 5.00 28.45 17.13
C GLY A 415 6.02 28.31 18.25
N PHE A 416 6.68 27.14 18.34
CA PHE A 416 7.73 26.91 19.34
C PHE A 416 8.93 27.81 19.11
N VAL A 417 9.40 27.95 17.88
CA VAL A 417 10.55 28.80 17.57
C VAL A 417 10.20 30.28 17.76
N GLU A 418 8.99 30.71 17.37
CA GLU A 418 8.51 32.08 17.58
C GLU A 418 8.45 32.46 19.08
N LEU A 419 8.15 31.52 19.96
CA LEU A 419 8.13 31.75 21.41
C LEU A 419 9.50 32.16 21.96
N PHE A 420 10.61 31.65 21.40
CA PHE A 420 11.97 31.94 21.80
C PHE A 420 12.62 33.04 20.94
N TRP A 421 12.21 33.12 19.67
CA TRP A 421 12.80 34.00 18.65
C TRP A 421 11.68 34.74 17.91
N SER A 422 11.23 35.87 18.47
CA SER A 422 10.24 36.72 17.83
C SER A 422 10.81 37.40 16.59
N PHE A 423 10.56 36.86 15.42
CA PHE A 423 10.91 37.47 14.14
C PHE A 423 10.02 38.69 13.87
N LYS A 424 10.60 39.86 13.57
CA LYS A 424 9.81 41.00 13.08
C LYS A 424 9.37 40.72 11.65
N GLY A 425 8.12 40.30 11.45
CA GLY A 425 7.50 39.95 10.17
C GLY A 425 6.12 39.36 10.35
N SER A 426 5.54 38.83 9.28
CA SER A 426 4.25 38.12 9.32
C SER A 426 4.50 36.67 9.78
N PHE A 427 4.08 36.33 10.99
CA PHE A 427 4.11 34.94 11.48
C PHE A 427 3.35 33.99 10.56
N SER A 428 2.19 34.43 10.06
CA SER A 428 1.36 33.61 9.17
C SER A 428 2.10 33.25 7.87
N ASP A 429 2.81 34.20 7.26
CA ASP A 429 3.56 33.95 6.01
C ASP A 429 4.72 32.99 6.25
N HIS A 430 5.46 33.20 7.36
CA HIS A 430 6.53 32.27 7.75
C HIS A 430 5.98 30.86 8.00
N ALA A 431 4.90 30.72 8.77
CA ALA A 431 4.27 29.43 9.05
C ALA A 431 3.76 28.73 7.77
N ILE A 432 3.22 29.48 6.80
CA ILE A 432 2.76 28.94 5.50
C ILE A 432 3.92 28.31 4.75
N PHE A 433 5.10 28.97 4.66
CA PHE A 433 6.24 28.39 3.96
C PHE A 433 6.79 27.14 4.66
N LEU A 434 6.74 27.08 5.99
CA LEU A 434 7.10 25.88 6.75
C LEU A 434 6.11 24.73 6.50
N VAL A 435 4.81 25.02 6.42
CA VAL A 435 3.78 24.02 6.04
C VAL A 435 4.02 23.53 4.61
N LEU A 436 4.26 24.44 3.67
CA LEU A 436 4.44 24.11 2.26
C LEU A 436 5.68 23.24 2.01
N VAL A 437 6.80 23.50 2.66
CA VAL A 437 8.01 22.67 2.48
C VAL A 437 7.83 21.28 3.05
N ASN A 438 7.22 21.14 4.23
CA ASN A 438 6.90 19.84 4.82
C ASN A 438 5.91 19.09 3.93
N ALA A 439 4.86 19.77 3.42
CA ALA A 439 3.89 19.18 2.49
C ALA A 439 4.53 18.76 1.16
N ALA A 440 5.43 19.59 0.59
CA ALA A 440 6.14 19.27 -0.64
C ALA A 440 7.02 18.03 -0.48
N MET A 441 7.83 17.99 0.58
CA MET A 441 8.68 16.83 0.86
C MET A 441 7.87 15.57 1.19
N THR A 442 6.80 15.70 1.96
CA THR A 442 5.86 14.58 2.23
C THR A 442 5.26 14.05 0.93
N SER A 443 4.78 14.92 0.05
CA SER A 443 4.14 14.52 -1.22
C SER A 443 5.14 13.87 -2.18
N ILE A 444 6.35 14.43 -2.32
CA ILE A 444 7.39 13.86 -3.18
C ILE A 444 7.84 12.50 -2.66
N CYS A 445 8.07 12.36 -1.34
CA CYS A 445 8.45 11.08 -0.74
C CYS A 445 7.31 10.05 -0.80
N LEU A 446 6.04 10.48 -0.75
CA LEU A 446 4.89 9.62 -0.99
C LEU A 446 4.87 9.11 -2.44
N GLY A 447 5.18 9.98 -3.41
CA GLY A 447 5.37 9.63 -4.82
C GLY A 447 6.47 8.58 -5.00
N ILE A 448 7.63 8.81 -4.38
CA ILE A 448 8.74 7.83 -4.38
C ILE A 448 8.28 6.51 -3.79
N SER A 449 7.62 6.53 -2.62
CA SER A 449 7.08 5.34 -1.97
C SER A 449 6.10 4.57 -2.85
N SER A 450 5.27 5.28 -3.63
CA SER A 450 4.30 4.67 -4.53
C SER A 450 4.93 4.02 -5.76
N LEU A 451 6.07 4.51 -6.22
CA LEU A 451 6.76 4.02 -7.42
C LEU A 451 7.77 2.91 -7.11
N MET A 452 8.28 2.85 -5.88
CA MET A 452 9.26 1.85 -5.47
C MET A 452 8.58 0.55 -5.04
N ARG A 453 9.21 -0.60 -5.36
CA ARG A 453 8.70 -1.94 -5.00
C ARG A 453 8.92 -2.28 -3.53
N THR A 454 9.99 -1.80 -2.91
CA THR A 454 10.33 -2.13 -1.52
C THR A 454 10.46 -0.88 -0.65
N ALA A 455 10.11 -1.01 0.62
CA ALA A 455 10.19 0.07 1.60
C ALA A 455 11.62 0.57 1.82
N GLU A 456 12.62 -0.32 1.73
CA GLU A 456 14.04 0.02 1.91
C GLU A 456 14.53 0.93 0.80
N LYS A 457 14.23 0.60 -0.48
CA LYS A 457 14.61 1.43 -1.64
C LYS A 457 13.92 2.78 -1.59
N ALA A 458 12.63 2.81 -1.24
CA ALA A 458 11.87 4.05 -1.10
C ALA A 458 12.46 4.95 0.00
N SER A 459 12.78 4.38 1.15
CA SER A 459 13.40 5.08 2.28
C SER A 459 14.77 5.63 1.92
N LEU A 460 15.63 4.82 1.29
CA LEU A 460 16.98 5.22 0.89
C LEU A 460 16.96 6.41 -0.08
N LEU A 461 16.12 6.34 -1.12
CA LEU A 461 15.99 7.42 -2.10
C LEU A 461 15.44 8.71 -1.46
N SER A 462 14.47 8.59 -0.55
CA SER A 462 13.91 9.73 0.18
C SER A 462 14.94 10.41 1.08
N VAL A 463 15.80 9.65 1.76
CA VAL A 463 16.89 10.20 2.60
C VAL A 463 17.93 10.94 1.75
N TYR A 464 18.34 10.38 0.61
CA TYR A 464 19.25 11.08 -0.30
C TYR A 464 18.64 12.37 -0.84
N LEU A 465 17.36 12.36 -1.21
CA LEU A 465 16.68 13.56 -1.69
C LEU A 465 16.71 14.68 -0.63
N VAL A 466 16.45 14.36 0.64
CA VAL A 466 16.56 15.34 1.75
C VAL A 466 18.00 15.79 1.96
N GLY A 467 18.95 14.87 1.87
CA GLY A 467 20.38 15.18 2.02
C GLY A 467 20.88 16.25 1.03
N PHE A 468 20.30 16.30 -0.17
CA PHE A 468 20.64 17.31 -1.18
C PHE A 468 19.94 18.67 -0.97
N GLN A 469 18.89 18.74 -0.15
CA GLN A 469 18.13 20.00 0.05
C GLN A 469 19.00 21.11 0.64
N LEU A 470 19.82 20.82 1.64
CA LEU A 470 20.65 21.82 2.30
C LEU A 470 21.81 22.33 1.43
N PRO A 471 22.69 21.47 0.86
CA PRO A 471 23.81 21.94 0.03
C PRO A 471 23.36 22.69 -1.22
N LEU A 472 22.27 22.24 -1.86
CA LEU A 472 21.80 22.82 -3.11
C LEU A 472 20.80 23.97 -2.93
N SER A 473 20.49 24.33 -1.67
CA SER A 473 19.58 25.47 -1.39
C SER A 473 20.18 26.84 -1.70
N GLY A 474 21.49 26.95 -1.80
CA GLY A 474 22.18 28.23 -1.91
C GLY A 474 22.23 29.10 -0.64
N ALA A 475 21.55 28.65 0.44
CA ALA A 475 21.49 29.41 1.70
C ALA A 475 22.74 29.29 2.55
N VAL A 476 23.54 28.23 2.35
CA VAL A 476 24.79 27.95 3.08
C VAL A 476 26.01 28.14 2.20
N LEU A 477 25.93 27.68 0.95
CA LEU A 477 26.99 27.81 -0.05
C LEU A 477 26.36 28.39 -1.31
N ALA A 478 26.94 29.47 -1.85
CA ALA A 478 26.53 29.98 -3.15
C ALA A 478 26.79 28.94 -4.24
N LEU A 479 25.81 28.69 -5.07
CA LEU A 479 25.94 27.78 -6.20
C LEU A 479 26.63 28.50 -7.37
N PRO A 480 27.48 27.82 -8.16
CA PRO A 480 27.99 28.36 -9.40
C PRO A 480 26.87 28.84 -10.33
N GLU A 481 27.02 30.01 -10.95
CA GLU A 481 26.01 30.64 -11.83
C GLU A 481 25.46 29.71 -12.91
N ASN A 482 26.27 28.77 -13.41
CA ASN A 482 25.88 27.81 -14.44
C ASN A 482 25.03 26.64 -13.89
N ILE A 483 25.13 26.30 -12.60
CA ILE A 483 24.46 25.15 -11.96
C ILE A 483 23.16 25.59 -11.30
N GLU A 484 23.15 26.79 -10.77
CA GLU A 484 22.03 27.35 -10.00
C GLU A 484 20.69 27.29 -10.76
N PRO A 485 20.56 27.75 -12.02
CA PRO A 485 19.29 27.72 -12.75
C PRO A 485 18.79 26.30 -13.01
N LEU A 486 19.71 25.33 -13.11
CA LEU A 486 19.38 23.93 -13.37
C LEU A 486 18.88 23.21 -12.11
N THR A 487 19.45 23.49 -10.95
CA THR A 487 19.14 22.79 -9.69
C THR A 487 18.04 23.47 -8.89
N ARG A 488 18.04 24.80 -8.82
CA ARG A 488 17.10 25.63 -8.05
C ARG A 488 15.63 25.23 -8.18
N PRO A 489 15.08 24.96 -9.40
CA PRO A 489 13.68 24.57 -9.56
C PRO A 489 13.29 23.31 -8.77
N PHE A 490 14.22 22.40 -8.49
CA PHE A 490 13.97 21.11 -7.84
C PHE A 490 14.20 21.13 -6.31
N ILE A 491 14.73 22.23 -5.76
CA ILE A 491 15.11 22.31 -4.35
C ILE A 491 14.04 23.03 -3.55
N SER A 492 13.12 22.26 -2.94
CA SER A 492 12.02 22.80 -2.11
C SER A 492 12.54 23.67 -0.96
N ALA A 493 13.71 23.34 -0.39
CA ALA A 493 14.33 24.07 0.71
C ALA A 493 14.69 25.52 0.31
N TYR A 494 15.20 25.74 -0.91
CA TYR A 494 15.46 27.09 -1.40
C TYR A 494 14.19 27.95 -1.42
N TRP A 495 13.12 27.42 -2.02
CA TRP A 495 11.86 28.15 -2.17
C TRP A 495 11.19 28.47 -0.83
N ALA A 496 11.26 27.55 0.12
CA ALA A 496 10.73 27.77 1.46
C ALA A 496 11.58 28.78 2.25
N TRP A 497 12.91 28.67 2.18
CA TRP A 497 13.82 29.60 2.82
C TRP A 497 13.66 31.01 2.23
N SER A 498 13.73 31.15 0.91
CA SER A 498 13.60 32.43 0.21
C SER A 498 12.25 33.10 0.49
N GLY A 499 11.15 32.33 0.45
CA GLY A 499 9.80 32.81 0.76
C GLY A 499 9.64 33.27 2.21
N SER A 500 10.17 32.48 3.16
CA SER A 500 10.17 32.85 4.59
C SER A 500 10.98 34.10 4.86
N VAL A 501 12.17 34.23 4.27
CA VAL A 501 13.01 35.40 4.40
C VAL A 501 12.36 36.63 3.76
N ALA A 502 11.75 36.47 2.58
CA ALA A 502 11.08 37.56 1.87
C ALA A 502 9.87 38.13 2.65
N SER A 503 9.30 37.35 3.57
CA SER A 503 8.18 37.75 4.44
C SER A 503 8.62 38.52 5.71
N LEU A 504 9.92 38.60 5.99
CA LEU A 504 10.46 39.34 7.15
C LEU A 504 10.39 40.86 6.94
N SER A 505 10.45 41.60 8.05
CA SER A 505 10.53 43.07 8.01
C SER A 505 11.77 43.59 7.28
N GLY A 506 11.71 44.84 6.74
CA GLY A 506 12.74 45.43 5.91
C GLY A 506 14.14 45.42 6.52
N ASP A 507 14.29 45.57 7.85
CA ASP A 507 15.55 45.57 8.56
C ASP A 507 16.26 44.20 8.50
N TYR A 508 15.52 43.12 8.75
CA TYR A 508 16.07 41.77 8.67
C TYR A 508 16.34 41.35 7.21
N LYS A 509 15.46 41.74 6.30
CA LYS A 509 15.64 41.48 4.89
C LYS A 509 16.89 42.17 4.34
N SER A 510 17.12 43.47 4.68
CA SER A 510 18.31 44.20 4.26
C SER A 510 19.61 43.64 4.87
N ALA A 511 19.56 43.19 6.14
CA ALA A 511 20.70 42.53 6.78
C ALA A 511 21.05 41.21 6.10
N LEU A 512 20.07 40.48 5.63
CA LEU A 512 20.22 39.16 5.02
C LEU A 512 20.70 39.26 3.56
N THR A 513 20.18 40.21 2.78
CA THR A 513 20.64 40.47 1.39
C THR A 513 22.09 41.00 1.35
N ALA A 514 22.59 41.61 2.43
CA ALA A 514 24.00 42.04 2.54
C ALA A 514 24.98 40.87 2.73
N ILE A 515 24.51 39.68 3.09
CA ILE A 515 25.33 38.50 3.40
C ILE A 515 25.16 37.40 2.35
N SER A 516 23.95 37.23 1.87
CA SER A 516 23.63 36.16 0.93
C SER A 516 23.99 36.58 -0.49
N GLU A 517 24.92 35.85 -1.12
CA GLU A 517 25.20 35.97 -2.53
C GLU A 517 24.04 35.39 -3.38
N THR A 518 23.15 34.62 -2.75
CA THR A 518 22.00 34.00 -3.40
C THR A 518 20.84 35.00 -3.50
N GLU A 519 20.36 35.26 -4.68
CA GLU A 519 19.20 36.12 -4.91
C GLU A 519 17.93 35.54 -4.30
N LEU A 520 17.17 36.40 -3.59
CA LEU A 520 15.86 36.05 -3.05
C LEU A 520 14.80 36.13 -4.14
N SER A 521 14.01 35.09 -4.27
CA SER A 521 12.87 35.07 -5.18
C SER A 521 11.64 35.75 -4.56
N PRO A 522 10.75 36.34 -5.38
CA PRO A 522 9.49 36.89 -4.93
C PRO A 522 8.63 35.86 -4.19
N THR A 523 7.96 36.27 -3.11
CA THR A 523 7.16 35.40 -2.23
C THR A 523 6.09 34.61 -2.99
N ASN A 524 5.42 35.23 -3.96
CA ASN A 524 4.41 34.58 -4.79
C ASN A 524 5.00 33.45 -5.65
N ILE A 525 6.18 33.64 -6.22
CA ILE A 525 6.86 32.60 -7.02
C ILE A 525 7.24 31.44 -6.10
N CYS A 526 7.81 31.72 -4.93
CA CYS A 526 8.14 30.69 -3.93
C CYS A 526 6.92 29.83 -3.57
N PHE A 527 5.79 30.48 -3.32
CA PHE A 527 4.52 29.81 -3.01
C PHE A 527 4.06 28.89 -4.15
N PHE A 528 4.03 29.40 -5.37
CA PHE A 528 3.58 28.62 -6.52
C PHE A 528 4.49 27.43 -6.85
N ILE A 529 5.81 27.57 -6.73
CA ILE A 529 6.72 26.45 -6.98
C ILE A 529 6.58 25.37 -5.93
N LEU A 530 6.41 25.71 -4.66
CA LEU A 530 6.14 24.71 -3.62
C LEU A 530 4.82 23.98 -3.86
N LEU A 531 3.78 24.68 -4.33
CA LEU A 531 2.54 24.01 -4.76
C LEU A 531 2.77 23.07 -5.94
N ILE A 532 3.60 23.46 -6.92
CA ILE A 532 3.97 22.56 -8.04
C ILE A 532 4.68 21.31 -7.51
N HIS A 533 5.60 21.43 -6.55
CA HIS A 533 6.25 20.27 -5.94
C HIS A 533 5.25 19.33 -5.27
N ILE A 534 4.26 19.87 -4.54
CA ILE A 534 3.17 19.09 -3.94
C ILE A 534 2.39 18.36 -5.03
N MET A 535 1.97 19.06 -6.08
CA MET A 535 1.21 18.48 -7.18
C MET A 535 1.97 17.39 -7.94
N VAL A 536 3.26 17.60 -8.20
CA VAL A 536 4.13 16.59 -8.84
C VAL A 536 4.25 15.34 -7.96
N GLY A 537 4.45 15.52 -6.66
CA GLY A 537 4.50 14.40 -5.71
C GLY A 537 3.18 13.61 -5.65
N LEU A 538 2.04 14.30 -5.60
CA LEU A 538 0.73 13.67 -5.61
C LEU A 538 0.40 12.99 -6.95
N ALA A 539 0.79 13.59 -8.08
CA ALA A 539 0.64 12.96 -9.40
C ALA A 539 1.48 11.67 -9.52
N ALA A 540 2.73 11.70 -9.04
CA ALA A 540 3.56 10.50 -8.96
C ALA A 540 2.92 9.43 -8.06
N SER A 541 2.35 9.83 -6.91
CA SER A 541 1.64 8.94 -6.00
C SER A 541 0.44 8.29 -6.67
N TRP A 542 -0.32 9.06 -7.42
CA TRP A 542 -1.46 8.57 -8.20
C TRP A 542 -1.03 7.55 -9.25
N VAL A 543 -0.01 7.85 -10.04
CA VAL A 543 0.52 6.93 -11.05
C VAL A 543 0.99 5.62 -10.42
N GLY A 544 1.71 5.70 -9.28
CA GLY A 544 2.23 4.51 -8.60
C GLY A 544 1.17 3.64 -7.92
N THR A 545 0.07 4.23 -7.44
CA THR A 545 -1.04 3.49 -6.81
C THR A 545 -2.02 2.92 -7.83
N SER A 546 -2.21 3.59 -8.98
CA SER A 546 -3.15 3.15 -10.01
C SER A 546 -2.61 1.96 -10.83
N ARG A 547 -1.30 1.86 -11.01
CA ARG A 547 -0.69 0.74 -11.76
C ARG A 547 -0.74 -0.55 -10.94
N PRO A 548 -1.14 -1.69 -11.54
CA PRO A 548 -0.99 -2.99 -10.89
C PRO A 548 0.50 -3.33 -10.77
N GLN A 549 0.93 -3.78 -9.60
CA GLN A 549 2.34 -4.13 -9.32
C GLN A 549 2.41 -5.43 -8.52
N TRP A 550 1.78 -6.50 -9.02
CA TRP A 550 1.94 -7.80 -8.42
C TRP A 550 3.40 -8.28 -8.58
N GLU A 551 3.99 -8.79 -7.50
CA GLU A 551 5.31 -9.42 -7.58
C GLU A 551 5.23 -10.69 -8.42
N HIS A 552 6.13 -10.80 -9.39
CA HIS A 552 6.35 -11.99 -10.21
C HIS A 552 7.17 -13.00 -9.45
#